data_8887568f404d09599faca05a03fd5868
#
_entry.id   8887568f404d09599faca05a03fd5868
#
_cell.length_a   1.000
_cell.length_b   1.000
_cell.length_c   1.000
_cell.angle_alpha   90.00
_cell.angle_beta   90.00
_cell.angle_gamma   90.00
#
_symmetry.space_group_name_H-M   'P 1'
#
loop_
_entity.id
_entity.type
_entity.pdbx_description
1 polymer ?
#
loop_
_entity_poly.entity_id
_entity_poly.type
_entity_poly.pdbx_seq_one_letter_code
_entity_poly.pdbx_strand_id
1 'polypeptide(L)'
;MDSTEIVVIGGGAAGIAAASHLHQAGRACVLLDARDRLGGRGWTINAGGQTIDLGCGWLHSADRNPWTKIAQTQGREIDRSLAPWQRPAAGFDMTQAEFKMYRHALGDFYARLSDAARHQPDRPASELLDSGGRWNALIRSVIGYISGADVERLSVRDFENYEDNEVNWRVVEGYGTTIVAHADGVEVILNCPVTRIDHGGKRLRIETAQGSVEAEKAIVTLPTDVIAGMHDLFSPALPEKIDAAAGLPLGLADKLFLSLAHAEEFEPDTRVFGRTDAVTGTYSLRSFGRPLIECYFGAGLAADLERDGEKAFVAHAVHELTARMGGAFAKRLDFLALHCWRADPFAGGSYSFALPGQEGKRTVLAAPVDGRLFFAGEACSVHDFSTAHGAYRTGITAAKAVLDS
;
A
#
# COMPACT_ATOMS: atom_id res chain seq x y z
N MET A 1 2.08 -20.48 24.03
CA MET A 1 0.76 -21.08 23.72
C MET A 1 1.06 -22.40 23.03
N ASP A 2 0.56 -23.52 23.53
CA ASP A 2 1.01 -24.81 23.00
C ASP A 2 0.23 -25.24 21.74
N SER A 3 -1.05 -24.91 21.64
CA SER A 3 -1.87 -25.22 20.46
C SER A 3 -3.12 -24.37 20.35
N THR A 4 -3.61 -24.17 19.12
CA THR A 4 -4.87 -23.52 18.80
C THR A 4 -5.55 -24.23 17.62
N GLU A 5 -6.76 -23.87 17.26
CA GLU A 5 -7.41 -24.35 16.06
C GLU A 5 -6.85 -23.66 14.81
N ILE A 6 -6.78 -22.33 14.82
CA ILE A 6 -6.37 -21.52 13.66
C ILE A 6 -5.31 -20.51 14.08
N VAL A 7 -4.24 -20.39 13.28
CA VAL A 7 -3.25 -19.32 13.39
C VAL A 7 -3.40 -18.38 12.21
N VAL A 8 -3.49 -17.07 12.46
CA VAL A 8 -3.39 -16.02 11.43
C VAL A 8 -2.02 -15.37 11.56
N ILE A 9 -1.25 -15.32 10.49
CA ILE A 9 0.13 -14.84 10.45
C ILE A 9 0.17 -13.49 9.72
N GLY A 10 0.43 -12.42 10.47
CA GLY A 10 0.45 -11.04 10.01
C GLY A 10 -0.78 -10.24 10.44
N GLY A 11 -0.57 -9.24 11.29
CA GLY A 11 -1.61 -8.35 11.85
C GLY A 11 -1.90 -7.12 10.99
N GLY A 12 -1.79 -7.23 9.65
CA GLY A 12 -2.23 -6.21 8.70
C GLY A 12 -3.73 -6.28 8.40
N ALA A 13 -4.20 -5.47 7.44
CA ALA A 13 -5.63 -5.39 7.08
C ALA A 13 -6.25 -6.75 6.72
N ALA A 14 -5.51 -7.64 6.04
CA ALA A 14 -5.98 -8.97 5.68
C ALA A 14 -6.09 -9.90 6.90
N GLY A 15 -5.04 -9.95 7.72
CA GLY A 15 -5.03 -10.81 8.91
C GLY A 15 -6.04 -10.38 9.95
N ILE A 16 -6.18 -9.07 10.19
CA ILE A 16 -7.20 -8.52 11.07
C ILE A 16 -8.60 -8.88 10.56
N ALA A 17 -8.87 -8.71 9.25
CA ALA A 17 -10.16 -9.07 8.68
C ALA A 17 -10.46 -10.57 8.84
N ALA A 18 -9.48 -11.43 8.57
CA ALA A 18 -9.62 -12.88 8.73
C ALA A 18 -9.86 -13.27 10.19
N ALA A 19 -9.03 -12.79 11.11
CA ALA A 19 -9.11 -13.12 12.53
C ALA A 19 -10.41 -12.62 13.17
N SER A 20 -10.83 -11.38 12.85
CA SER A 20 -12.12 -10.84 13.31
C SER A 20 -13.30 -11.67 12.80
N HIS A 21 -13.26 -12.10 11.53
CA HIS A 21 -14.32 -12.94 10.97
C HIS A 21 -14.39 -14.32 11.63
N LEU A 22 -13.25 -14.96 11.90
CA LEU A 22 -13.17 -16.24 12.61
C LEU A 22 -13.64 -16.10 14.06
N HIS A 23 -13.23 -15.04 14.75
CA HIS A 23 -13.69 -14.73 16.11
C HIS A 23 -15.21 -14.56 16.17
N GLN A 24 -15.80 -13.80 15.24
CA GLN A 24 -17.25 -13.62 15.14
C GLN A 24 -18.00 -14.93 14.83
N ALA A 25 -17.35 -15.88 14.15
CA ALA A 25 -17.84 -17.23 13.93
C ALA A 25 -17.64 -18.17 15.12
N GLY A 26 -17.10 -17.70 16.25
CA GLY A 26 -16.86 -18.47 17.47
C GLY A 26 -15.72 -19.47 17.37
N ARG A 27 -14.76 -19.29 16.44
CA ARG A 27 -13.61 -20.19 16.26
C ARG A 27 -12.40 -19.72 17.08
N ALA A 28 -11.70 -20.68 17.67
CA ALA A 28 -10.46 -20.41 18.39
C ALA A 28 -9.34 -20.04 17.40
N CYS A 29 -8.93 -18.77 17.42
CA CYS A 29 -7.93 -18.25 16.49
C CYS A 29 -6.99 -17.30 17.23
N VAL A 30 -5.69 -17.37 16.93
CA VAL A 30 -4.68 -16.43 17.40
C VAL A 30 -4.05 -15.69 16.22
N LEU A 31 -3.90 -14.38 16.35
CA LEU A 31 -3.25 -13.51 15.38
C LEU A 31 -1.82 -13.20 15.84
N LEU A 32 -0.83 -13.59 15.03
CA LEU A 32 0.59 -13.30 15.28
C LEU A 32 1.05 -12.13 14.42
N ASP A 33 1.72 -11.16 15.02
CA ASP A 33 2.42 -10.11 14.28
C ASP A 33 3.88 -9.98 14.74
N ALA A 34 4.76 -9.75 13.78
CA ALA A 34 6.19 -9.61 14.03
C ALA A 34 6.54 -8.29 14.73
N ARG A 35 5.71 -7.26 14.56
CA ARG A 35 5.88 -5.93 15.15
C ARG A 35 5.30 -5.86 16.57
N ASP A 36 5.61 -4.77 17.23
CA ASP A 36 4.99 -4.34 18.49
C ASP A 36 3.61 -3.71 18.32
N ARG A 37 3.08 -3.69 17.09
CA ARG A 37 1.81 -3.07 16.70
C ARG A 37 1.06 -3.86 15.62
N LEU A 38 -0.24 -3.70 15.59
CA LEU A 38 -1.10 -4.10 14.48
C LEU A 38 -1.13 -3.05 13.36
N GLY A 39 -1.86 -3.38 12.28
CA GLY A 39 -2.14 -2.52 11.14
C GLY A 39 -1.22 -2.79 9.93
N GLY A 40 -0.04 -3.36 10.14
CA GLY A 40 0.92 -3.61 9.06
C GLY A 40 1.28 -2.31 8.31
N ARG A 41 0.98 -2.26 7.00
CA ARG A 41 1.12 -1.07 6.13
C ARG A 41 -0.02 -0.03 6.25
N GLY A 42 -1.03 -0.29 7.06
CA GLY A 42 -1.99 0.70 7.56
C GLY A 42 -1.51 1.23 8.91
N TRP A 43 -0.82 2.35 8.91
CA TRP A 43 -0.17 2.89 10.10
C TRP A 43 -0.44 4.37 10.28
N THR A 44 -1.25 4.67 11.29
CA THR A 44 -1.54 6.03 11.73
C THR A 44 -0.72 6.37 12.97
N ILE A 45 -0.14 7.55 13.01
CA ILE A 45 0.58 8.11 14.17
C ILE A 45 0.04 9.49 14.51
N ASN A 46 0.43 10.00 15.67
CA ASN A 46 0.32 11.42 16.00
C ASN A 46 1.73 12.04 15.98
N ALA A 47 1.93 13.07 15.16
CA ALA A 47 3.16 13.82 15.09
C ALA A 47 2.84 15.33 15.08
N GLY A 48 3.49 16.12 15.96
CA GLY A 48 3.22 17.54 16.08
C GLY A 48 1.75 17.88 16.38
N GLY A 49 1.02 17.01 17.09
CA GLY A 49 -0.40 17.18 17.38
C GLY A 49 -1.32 16.90 16.20
N GLN A 50 -0.80 16.37 15.09
CA GLN A 50 -1.55 16.02 13.89
C GLN A 50 -1.65 14.50 13.73
N THR A 51 -2.83 14.00 13.36
CA THR A 51 -3.01 12.60 12.96
C THR A 51 -2.49 12.40 11.54
N ILE A 52 -1.59 11.44 11.35
CA ILE A 52 -0.88 11.20 10.08
C ILE A 52 -0.93 9.72 9.73
N ASP A 53 -1.33 9.40 8.49
CA ASP A 53 -1.22 8.04 7.92
C ASP A 53 0.11 7.89 7.17
N LEU A 54 1.08 7.22 7.79
CA LEU A 54 2.38 6.91 7.17
C LEU A 54 2.26 5.87 6.03
N GLY A 55 1.25 5.01 6.11
CA GLY A 55 0.91 4.02 5.08
C GLY A 55 -0.33 4.41 4.26
N CYS A 56 -1.27 3.47 4.08
CA CYS A 56 -2.52 3.75 3.37
C CYS A 56 -3.30 4.87 4.08
N GLY A 57 -3.80 5.84 3.30
CA GLY A 57 -4.57 6.98 3.83
C GLY A 57 -5.86 7.25 3.06
N TRP A 58 -6.07 6.56 1.92
CA TRP A 58 -7.22 6.76 1.06
C TRP A 58 -8.12 5.53 1.03
N LEU A 59 -9.41 5.76 1.22
CA LEU A 59 -10.47 4.82 0.93
C LEU A 59 -10.76 4.90 -0.58
N HIS A 60 -10.01 4.14 -1.39
CA HIS A 60 -10.29 4.02 -2.82
C HIS A 60 -11.57 3.24 -3.05
N SER A 61 -12.32 3.54 -4.12
CA SER A 61 -13.66 3.00 -4.36
C SER A 61 -14.54 3.07 -3.11
N ALA A 62 -14.56 4.23 -2.45
CA ALA A 62 -15.01 4.41 -1.07
C ALA A 62 -16.48 4.09 -0.84
N ASP A 63 -17.32 4.18 -1.86
CA ASP A 63 -18.75 3.81 -1.83
C ASP A 63 -18.97 2.29 -1.71
N ARG A 64 -18.02 1.46 -2.20
CA ARG A 64 -18.04 0.00 -2.12
C ARG A 64 -16.92 -0.59 -1.22
N ASN A 65 -16.10 0.27 -0.63
CA ASN A 65 -14.99 -0.13 0.24
C ASN A 65 -15.51 -0.57 1.62
N PRO A 66 -15.25 -1.81 2.06
CA PRO A 66 -15.75 -2.28 3.35
C PRO A 66 -15.24 -1.45 4.53
N TRP A 67 -14.04 -0.90 4.45
CA TRP A 67 -13.49 -0.05 5.51
C TRP A 67 -14.27 1.24 5.70
N THR A 68 -14.97 1.74 4.68
CA THR A 68 -15.86 2.90 4.81
C THR A 68 -16.98 2.61 5.80
N LYS A 69 -17.66 1.46 5.65
CA LYS A 69 -18.72 1.04 6.56
C LYS A 69 -18.19 0.74 7.97
N ILE A 70 -17.02 0.10 8.05
CA ILE A 70 -16.37 -0.21 9.33
C ILE A 70 -16.03 1.08 10.07
N ALA A 71 -15.41 2.07 9.40
CA ALA A 71 -15.11 3.38 10.00
C ALA A 71 -16.38 4.07 10.53
N GLN A 72 -17.47 4.08 9.76
CA GLN A 72 -18.75 4.63 10.17
C GLN A 72 -19.32 3.90 11.39
N THR A 73 -19.22 2.56 11.43
CA THR A 73 -19.68 1.77 12.59
C THR A 73 -18.86 2.05 13.84
N GLN A 74 -17.56 2.38 13.67
CA GLN A 74 -16.67 2.82 14.74
C GLN A 74 -16.90 4.28 15.16
N GLY A 75 -17.86 4.99 14.56
CA GLY A 75 -18.15 6.40 14.84
C GLY A 75 -17.13 7.39 14.29
N ARG A 76 -16.32 6.98 13.31
CA ARG A 76 -15.29 7.84 12.71
C ARG A 76 -15.85 8.76 11.65
N GLU A 77 -15.25 9.93 11.53
CA GLU A 77 -15.60 10.92 10.52
C GLU A 77 -14.99 10.56 9.15
N ILE A 78 -15.80 10.62 8.09
CA ILE A 78 -15.37 10.41 6.71
C ILE A 78 -15.33 11.73 5.97
N ASP A 79 -14.13 12.16 5.59
CA ASP A 79 -13.93 13.27 4.66
C ASP A 79 -14.25 12.82 3.23
N ARG A 80 -15.29 13.42 2.65
CA ARG A 80 -15.79 13.15 1.29
C ARG A 80 -15.42 14.24 0.30
N SER A 81 -14.52 15.13 0.66
CA SER A 81 -14.03 16.16 -0.25
C SER A 81 -13.33 15.54 -1.46
N LEU A 82 -13.33 16.24 -2.59
CA LEU A 82 -12.61 15.79 -3.79
C LEU A 82 -11.13 15.57 -3.48
N ALA A 83 -10.60 14.45 -3.94
CA ALA A 83 -9.18 14.15 -3.80
C ALA A 83 -8.31 15.22 -4.50
N PRO A 84 -7.10 15.51 -3.99
CA PRO A 84 -6.25 16.56 -4.55
C PRO A 84 -5.97 16.40 -6.06
N TRP A 85 -5.85 15.17 -6.56
CA TRP A 85 -5.60 14.89 -7.98
C TRP A 85 -6.84 15.04 -8.88
N GLN A 86 -8.03 15.16 -8.31
CA GLN A 86 -9.29 15.42 -9.04
C GLN A 86 -9.61 16.91 -9.11
N ARG A 87 -8.84 17.76 -8.42
CA ARG A 87 -9.04 19.22 -8.39
C ARG A 87 -8.32 19.90 -9.54
N PRO A 88 -8.74 21.13 -9.93
CA PRO A 88 -8.00 21.94 -10.89
C PRO A 88 -6.55 22.18 -10.44
N ALA A 89 -5.66 22.46 -11.41
CA ALA A 89 -4.29 22.88 -11.10
C ALA A 89 -4.28 24.15 -10.26
N ALA A 90 -3.43 24.18 -9.23
CA ALA A 90 -3.29 25.34 -8.35
C ALA A 90 -2.54 26.52 -8.98
N GLY A 91 -1.86 26.31 -10.12
CA GLY A 91 -1.11 27.34 -10.83
C GLY A 91 0.31 27.59 -10.32
N PHE A 92 0.75 26.85 -9.31
CA PHE A 92 2.12 26.97 -8.79
C PHE A 92 3.16 26.18 -9.60
N ASP A 93 2.76 25.11 -10.26
CA ASP A 93 3.61 24.15 -10.98
C ASP A 93 3.44 24.22 -12.50
N MET A 94 2.23 24.52 -12.98
CA MET A 94 1.93 24.64 -14.40
C MET A 94 0.74 25.58 -14.65
N THR A 95 0.71 26.15 -15.84
CA THR A 95 -0.45 26.95 -16.30
C THR A 95 -1.66 26.04 -16.57
N GLN A 96 -2.86 26.63 -16.63
CA GLN A 96 -4.07 25.88 -16.98
C GLN A 96 -3.97 25.20 -18.36
N ALA A 97 -3.30 25.86 -19.33
CA ALA A 97 -3.07 25.30 -20.65
C ALA A 97 -2.12 24.10 -20.60
N GLU A 98 -1.03 24.17 -19.85
CA GLU A 98 -0.10 23.07 -19.64
C GLU A 98 -0.76 21.91 -18.91
N PHE A 99 -1.56 22.19 -17.87
CA PHE A 99 -2.32 21.18 -17.16
C PHE A 99 -3.28 20.42 -18.10
N LYS A 100 -3.97 21.14 -18.99
CA LYS A 100 -4.83 20.51 -20.00
C LYS A 100 -4.03 19.61 -20.96
N MET A 101 -2.88 20.09 -21.42
CA MET A 101 -1.99 19.27 -22.31
C MET A 101 -1.46 18.04 -21.60
N TYR A 102 -1.02 18.17 -20.34
CA TYR A 102 -0.60 17.04 -19.51
C TYR A 102 -1.72 16.02 -19.32
N ARG A 103 -2.93 16.46 -18.96
CA ARG A 103 -4.10 15.59 -18.79
C ARG A 103 -4.45 14.84 -20.06
N HIS A 104 -4.31 15.47 -21.21
CA HIS A 104 -4.50 14.81 -22.51
C HIS A 104 -3.43 13.72 -22.75
N ALA A 105 -2.16 14.07 -22.56
CA ALA A 105 -1.06 13.10 -22.74
C ALA A 105 -1.15 11.91 -21.77
N LEU A 106 -1.58 12.14 -20.52
CA LEU A 106 -1.83 11.08 -19.55
C LEU A 106 -3.01 10.20 -19.97
N GLY A 107 -4.11 10.80 -20.46
CA GLY A 107 -5.27 10.09 -20.99
C GLY A 107 -4.92 9.22 -22.20
N ASP A 108 -4.11 9.72 -23.14
CA ASP A 108 -3.62 8.97 -24.29
C ASP A 108 -2.73 7.80 -23.86
N PHE A 109 -1.90 7.98 -22.83
CA PHE A 109 -1.10 6.91 -22.26
C PHE A 109 -1.99 5.80 -21.67
N TYR A 110 -3.01 6.14 -20.88
CA TYR A 110 -3.97 5.16 -20.34
C TYR A 110 -4.76 4.45 -21.46
N ALA A 111 -5.16 5.16 -22.52
CA ALA A 111 -5.82 4.54 -23.66
C ALA A 111 -4.93 3.49 -24.34
N ARG A 112 -3.63 3.78 -24.51
CA ARG A 112 -2.66 2.80 -25.02
C ARG A 112 -2.44 1.62 -24.07
N LEU A 113 -2.44 1.85 -22.74
CA LEU A 113 -2.38 0.77 -21.74
C LEU A 113 -3.58 -0.17 -21.90
N SER A 114 -4.79 0.38 -21.90
CA SER A 114 -6.03 -0.40 -22.02
C SER A 114 -6.10 -1.17 -23.34
N ASP A 115 -5.59 -0.61 -24.44
CA ASP A 115 -5.51 -1.31 -25.72
C ASP A 115 -4.48 -2.45 -25.66
N ALA A 116 -3.28 -2.17 -25.18
CA ALA A 116 -2.19 -3.15 -25.12
C ALA A 116 -2.50 -4.33 -24.18
N ALA A 117 -3.23 -4.10 -23.08
CA ALA A 117 -3.63 -5.15 -22.14
C ALA A 117 -4.48 -6.26 -22.77
N ARG A 118 -5.18 -5.98 -23.88
CA ARG A 118 -5.99 -6.95 -24.64
C ARG A 118 -5.15 -7.87 -25.50
N HIS A 119 -3.87 -7.57 -25.68
CA HIS A 119 -2.99 -8.31 -26.59
C HIS A 119 -1.91 -9.11 -25.84
N GLN A 120 -1.50 -10.27 -26.40
CA GLN A 120 -0.41 -11.09 -25.93
C GLN A 120 0.85 -10.85 -26.79
N PRO A 121 2.08 -10.99 -26.27
CA PRO A 121 2.39 -11.17 -24.84
C PRO A 121 2.20 -9.90 -24.02
N ASP A 122 2.10 -10.04 -22.69
CA ASP A 122 2.17 -8.90 -21.78
C ASP A 122 3.54 -8.20 -21.90
N ARG A 123 3.57 -6.91 -21.59
CA ARG A 123 4.74 -6.06 -21.79
C ARG A 123 4.89 -5.02 -20.68
N PRO A 124 6.08 -4.39 -20.52
CA PRO A 124 6.26 -3.28 -19.59
C PRO A 124 5.55 -2.02 -20.09
N ALA A 125 4.98 -1.27 -19.13
CA ALA A 125 4.24 -0.04 -19.43
C ALA A 125 5.12 1.04 -20.11
N SER A 126 6.43 0.99 -19.96
CA SER A 126 7.38 1.92 -20.61
C SER A 126 7.32 1.90 -22.14
N GLU A 127 6.95 0.77 -22.76
CA GLU A 127 6.83 0.66 -24.22
C GLU A 127 5.67 1.50 -24.79
N LEU A 128 4.78 1.97 -23.93
CA LEU A 128 3.58 2.72 -24.31
C LEU A 128 3.73 4.24 -24.10
N LEU A 129 4.90 4.69 -23.63
CA LEU A 129 5.22 6.11 -23.59
C LEU A 129 5.47 6.65 -24.99
N ASP A 130 5.14 7.93 -25.20
CA ASP A 130 5.46 8.59 -26.46
C ASP A 130 6.98 8.76 -26.61
N SER A 131 7.52 8.46 -27.79
CA SER A 131 8.94 8.71 -28.05
C SER A 131 9.24 10.22 -27.95
N GLY A 132 10.10 10.61 -26.98
CA GLY A 132 10.43 12.01 -26.74
C GLY A 132 9.28 12.87 -26.19
N GLY A 133 8.19 12.25 -25.66
CA GLY A 133 7.05 12.98 -25.14
C GLY A 133 7.42 13.92 -23.99
N ARG A 134 7.03 15.21 -24.10
CA ARG A 134 7.30 16.25 -23.10
C ARG A 134 6.88 15.84 -21.68
N TRP A 135 5.77 15.09 -21.55
CA TRP A 135 5.15 14.77 -20.27
C TRP A 135 5.58 13.40 -19.71
N ASN A 136 6.47 12.67 -20.40
CA ASN A 136 6.87 11.32 -20.00
C ASN A 136 7.42 11.26 -18.57
N ALA A 137 8.22 12.24 -18.16
CA ALA A 137 8.79 12.27 -16.82
C ALA A 137 7.66 12.38 -15.75
N LEU A 138 6.67 13.24 -16.00
CA LEU A 138 5.54 13.41 -15.09
C LEU A 138 4.60 12.20 -15.10
N ILE A 139 4.37 11.58 -16.28
CA ILE A 139 3.62 10.33 -16.40
C ILE A 139 4.30 9.22 -15.60
N ARG A 140 5.63 9.07 -15.71
CA ARG A 140 6.43 8.15 -14.89
C ARG A 140 6.24 8.37 -13.39
N SER A 141 6.26 9.63 -12.96
CA SER A 141 6.02 9.99 -11.56
C SER A 141 4.64 9.55 -11.10
N VAL A 142 3.60 9.85 -11.88
CA VAL A 142 2.20 9.51 -11.54
C VAL A 142 1.99 7.99 -11.50
N ILE A 143 2.52 7.25 -12.46
CA ILE A 143 2.47 5.78 -12.44
C ILE A 143 3.24 5.24 -11.24
N GLY A 144 4.41 5.83 -10.92
CA GLY A 144 5.19 5.49 -9.72
C GLY A 144 4.41 5.73 -8.42
N TYR A 145 3.59 6.78 -8.32
CA TYR A 145 2.72 7.00 -7.15
C TYR A 145 1.63 5.93 -7.03
N ILE A 146 1.06 5.51 -8.17
CA ILE A 146 -0.06 4.56 -8.20
C ILE A 146 0.42 3.13 -7.96
N SER A 147 1.51 2.71 -8.63
CA SER A 147 1.99 1.33 -8.62
C SER A 147 3.18 1.08 -7.69
N GLY A 148 3.88 2.14 -7.25
CA GLY A 148 5.15 2.02 -6.53
C GLY A 148 6.31 1.53 -7.41
N ALA A 149 6.08 1.32 -8.72
CA ALA A 149 7.05 0.72 -9.64
C ALA A 149 7.44 1.67 -10.77
N ASP A 150 8.67 1.53 -11.24
CA ASP A 150 9.08 2.12 -12.50
C ASP A 150 8.33 1.45 -13.66
N VAL A 151 7.93 2.23 -14.65
CA VAL A 151 7.13 1.77 -15.81
C VAL A 151 7.83 0.68 -16.63
N GLU A 152 9.15 0.53 -16.52
CA GLU A 152 9.95 -0.55 -17.11
C GLU A 152 9.69 -1.92 -16.49
N ARG A 153 9.21 -1.95 -15.26
CA ARG A 153 8.95 -3.17 -14.50
C ARG A 153 7.48 -3.51 -14.37
N LEU A 154 6.60 -2.58 -14.72
CA LEU A 154 5.16 -2.69 -14.51
C LEU A 154 4.48 -3.45 -15.63
N SER A 155 3.81 -4.56 -15.31
CA SER A 155 2.92 -5.28 -16.24
C SER A 155 1.76 -4.41 -16.68
N VAL A 156 1.57 -4.28 -18.00
CA VAL A 156 0.43 -3.57 -18.57
C VAL A 156 -0.89 -4.26 -18.21
N ARG A 157 -0.91 -5.59 -18.26
CA ARG A 157 -2.12 -6.38 -17.99
C ARG A 157 -2.51 -6.37 -16.52
N ASP A 158 -1.54 -6.48 -15.61
CA ASP A 158 -1.81 -6.38 -14.18
C ASP A 158 -2.34 -4.98 -13.84
N PHE A 159 -1.71 -3.93 -14.37
CA PHE A 159 -2.13 -2.56 -14.12
C PHE A 159 -3.58 -2.29 -14.59
N GLU A 160 -3.97 -2.82 -15.76
CA GLU A 160 -5.32 -2.67 -16.30
C GLU A 160 -6.37 -3.51 -15.53
N ASN A 161 -5.96 -4.58 -14.85
CA ASN A 161 -6.84 -5.38 -14.01
C ASN A 161 -7.29 -4.65 -12.72
N TYR A 162 -6.61 -3.56 -12.34
CA TYR A 162 -6.98 -2.80 -11.16
C TYR A 162 -8.30 -2.05 -11.37
N GLU A 163 -9.25 -2.26 -10.47
CA GLU A 163 -10.57 -1.63 -10.53
C GLU A 163 -10.69 -0.48 -9.51
N ASP A 164 -10.79 0.74 -9.99
CA ASP A 164 -11.14 1.92 -9.19
C ASP A 164 -12.28 2.71 -9.86
N ASN A 165 -13.29 3.07 -9.08
CA ASN A 165 -14.39 3.90 -9.56
C ASN A 165 -14.17 5.41 -9.28
N GLU A 166 -12.96 5.78 -8.91
CA GLU A 166 -12.52 7.17 -8.62
C GLU A 166 -13.27 7.86 -7.46
N VAL A 167 -14.05 7.14 -6.66
CA VAL A 167 -14.62 7.66 -5.42
C VAL A 167 -13.59 7.47 -4.31
N ASN A 168 -12.94 8.57 -3.91
CA ASN A 168 -11.81 8.55 -2.99
C ASN A 168 -12.10 9.41 -1.76
N TRP A 169 -12.24 8.78 -0.58
CA TRP A 169 -12.49 9.43 0.70
C TRP A 169 -11.35 9.16 1.69
N ARG A 170 -11.39 9.85 2.83
CA ARG A 170 -10.39 9.67 3.89
C ARG A 170 -11.08 9.50 5.25
N VAL A 171 -10.40 8.85 6.20
CA VAL A 171 -10.82 8.81 7.61
C VAL A 171 -10.09 9.91 8.36
N VAL A 172 -10.81 10.82 9.00
CA VAL A 172 -10.22 11.99 9.67
C VAL A 172 -9.31 11.57 10.82
N GLU A 173 -9.68 10.54 11.59
CA GLU A 173 -8.90 9.99 12.71
C GLU A 173 -7.82 8.99 12.26
N GLY A 174 -7.63 8.84 10.95
CA GLY A 174 -6.64 7.96 10.34
C GLY A 174 -7.17 6.60 9.92
N TYR A 175 -6.76 6.16 8.74
CA TYR A 175 -7.17 4.89 8.17
C TYR A 175 -6.56 3.70 8.91
N GLY A 176 -5.27 3.81 9.30
CA GLY A 176 -4.60 2.76 10.08
C GLY A 176 -5.28 2.52 11.44
N THR A 177 -5.75 3.57 12.13
CA THR A 177 -6.53 3.45 13.38
C THR A 177 -7.83 2.68 13.17
N THR A 178 -8.51 2.87 12.04
CA THR A 178 -9.73 2.12 11.68
C THR A 178 -9.43 0.63 11.52
N ILE A 179 -8.33 0.31 10.83
CA ILE A 179 -7.89 -1.07 10.61
C ILE A 179 -7.57 -1.75 11.94
N VAL A 180 -6.79 -1.10 12.80
CA VAL A 180 -6.39 -1.65 14.10
C VAL A 180 -7.59 -1.88 15.02
N ALA A 181 -8.53 -0.93 15.08
CA ALA A 181 -9.73 -1.05 15.91
C ALA A 181 -10.66 -2.21 15.47
N HIS A 182 -10.54 -2.72 14.25
CA HIS A 182 -11.30 -3.87 13.77
C HIS A 182 -10.82 -5.21 14.34
N ALA A 183 -9.68 -5.23 15.03
CA ALA A 183 -9.16 -6.41 15.75
C ALA A 183 -9.73 -6.56 17.17
N ASP A 184 -10.69 -5.73 17.55
CA ASP A 184 -11.29 -5.80 18.89
C ASP A 184 -11.87 -7.20 19.19
N GLY A 185 -11.52 -7.74 20.37
CA GLY A 185 -11.90 -9.08 20.79
C GLY A 185 -11.05 -10.24 20.21
N VAL A 186 -10.15 -9.97 19.26
CA VAL A 186 -9.23 -10.97 18.70
C VAL A 186 -8.06 -11.22 19.64
N GLU A 187 -7.69 -12.49 19.87
CA GLU A 187 -6.46 -12.84 20.59
C GLU A 187 -5.24 -12.53 19.72
N VAL A 188 -4.35 -11.63 20.20
CA VAL A 188 -3.19 -11.12 19.44
C VAL A 188 -1.89 -11.36 20.22
N ILE A 189 -0.85 -11.82 19.53
CA ILE A 189 0.52 -11.89 20.04
C ILE A 189 1.40 -11.03 19.15
N LEU A 190 1.90 -9.94 19.71
CA LEU A 190 2.84 -9.02 19.07
C LEU A 190 4.30 -9.42 19.32
N ASN A 191 5.24 -8.78 18.61
CA ASN A 191 6.69 -9.11 18.68
C ASN A 191 6.98 -10.59 18.41
N CYS A 192 6.16 -11.24 17.59
CA CYS A 192 6.18 -12.67 17.35
C CYS A 192 6.44 -12.97 15.85
N PRO A 193 7.66 -12.72 15.34
CA PRO A 193 7.99 -13.04 13.96
C PRO A 193 7.98 -14.55 13.74
N VAL A 194 7.15 -14.99 12.77
CA VAL A 194 7.12 -16.35 12.28
C VAL A 194 8.34 -16.59 11.41
N THR A 195 9.12 -17.61 11.72
CA THR A 195 10.35 -17.98 11.02
C THR A 195 10.19 -19.20 10.11
N ARG A 196 9.24 -20.09 10.42
CA ARG A 196 8.97 -21.32 9.66
C ARG A 196 7.55 -21.80 9.87
N ILE A 197 6.98 -22.40 8.84
CA ILE A 197 5.66 -23.05 8.84
C ILE A 197 5.87 -24.50 8.39
N ASP A 198 5.91 -25.42 9.34
CA ASP A 198 5.98 -26.86 9.04
C ASP A 198 4.56 -27.42 8.87
N HIS A 199 4.26 -27.87 7.65
CA HIS A 199 2.97 -28.43 7.27
C HIS A 199 3.05 -29.92 6.87
N GLY A 200 4.18 -30.60 7.12
CA GLY A 200 4.38 -32.01 6.79
C GLY A 200 3.66 -32.96 7.74
N GLY A 201 3.34 -32.53 8.99
CA GLY A 201 2.66 -33.31 10.00
C GLY A 201 1.13 -33.29 9.91
N LYS A 202 0.45 -33.96 10.85
CA LYS A 202 -1.03 -33.90 10.99
C LYS A 202 -1.50 -32.50 11.38
N ARG A 203 -0.77 -31.82 12.26
CA ARG A 203 -0.97 -30.42 12.62
C ARG A 203 0.13 -29.58 11.99
N LEU A 204 -0.17 -28.32 11.74
CA LEU A 204 0.82 -27.32 11.36
C LEU A 204 1.64 -26.98 12.61
N ARG A 205 2.95 -26.77 12.43
CA ARG A 205 3.82 -26.22 13.45
C ARG A 205 4.35 -24.87 12.97
N ILE A 206 3.95 -23.81 13.66
CA ILE A 206 4.35 -22.45 13.36
C ILE A 206 5.51 -22.09 14.29
N GLU A 207 6.71 -21.96 13.75
CA GLU A 207 7.92 -21.62 14.50
C GLU A 207 8.09 -20.11 14.57
N THR A 208 8.40 -19.61 15.76
CA THR A 208 8.63 -18.22 16.04
C THR A 208 9.89 -18.05 16.90
N ALA A 209 10.40 -16.82 17.04
CA ALA A 209 11.49 -16.53 17.95
C ALA A 209 11.17 -16.80 19.43
N GLN A 210 9.87 -16.91 19.77
CA GLN A 210 9.38 -17.14 21.14
C GLN A 210 9.00 -18.60 21.42
N GLY A 211 9.20 -19.51 20.45
CA GLY A 211 8.81 -20.91 20.53
C GLY A 211 7.96 -21.34 19.35
N SER A 212 7.13 -22.36 19.50
CA SER A 212 6.26 -22.85 18.43
C SER A 212 4.81 -22.96 18.88
N VAL A 213 3.89 -22.79 17.92
CA VAL A 213 2.44 -22.98 18.09
C VAL A 213 1.99 -24.08 17.15
N GLU A 214 1.23 -25.04 17.64
CA GLU A 214 0.57 -26.03 16.80
C GLU A 214 -0.82 -25.59 16.42
N ALA A 215 -1.20 -25.75 15.14
CA ALA A 215 -2.51 -25.40 14.63
C ALA A 215 -3.08 -26.46 13.68
N GLU A 216 -4.39 -26.47 13.50
CA GLU A 216 -5.03 -27.30 12.48
C GLU A 216 -4.93 -26.62 11.12
N LYS A 217 -5.11 -25.30 11.10
CA LYS A 217 -5.09 -24.46 9.90
C LYS A 217 -4.32 -23.17 10.14
N ALA A 218 -3.79 -22.58 9.08
CA ALA A 218 -3.17 -21.27 9.15
C ALA A 218 -3.57 -20.39 7.95
N ILE A 219 -3.70 -19.07 8.20
CA ILE A 219 -3.86 -18.05 7.17
C ILE A 219 -2.58 -17.21 7.15
N VAL A 220 -1.86 -17.25 6.03
CA VAL A 220 -0.61 -16.49 5.80
C VAL A 220 -0.96 -15.19 5.12
N THR A 221 -0.68 -14.05 5.77
CA THR A 221 -0.95 -12.71 5.24
C THR A 221 0.30 -11.84 5.15
N LEU A 222 1.45 -12.50 5.00
CA LEU A 222 2.75 -11.85 4.87
C LEU A 222 2.89 -11.10 3.53
N PRO A 223 3.65 -10.00 3.49
CA PRO A 223 4.00 -9.30 2.25
C PRO A 223 4.77 -10.19 1.28
N THR A 224 4.63 -9.96 -0.02
CA THR A 224 5.28 -10.80 -1.05
C THR A 224 6.81 -10.78 -0.98
N ASP A 225 7.44 -9.63 -0.72
CA ASP A 225 8.89 -9.55 -0.58
C ASP A 225 9.40 -10.32 0.65
N VAL A 226 8.59 -10.37 1.73
CA VAL A 226 8.91 -11.21 2.90
C VAL A 226 8.82 -12.69 2.53
N ILE A 227 7.74 -13.13 1.84
CA ILE A 227 7.59 -14.51 1.40
C ILE A 227 8.72 -14.91 0.44
N ALA A 228 9.01 -14.08 -0.57
CA ALA A 228 10.06 -14.35 -1.55
C ALA A 228 11.46 -14.38 -0.94
N GLY A 229 11.72 -13.58 0.10
CA GLY A 229 13.02 -13.52 0.79
C GLY A 229 13.25 -14.64 1.81
N MET A 230 12.21 -15.35 2.25
CA MET A 230 12.29 -16.40 3.25
C MET A 230 12.22 -17.79 2.61
N HIS A 231 13.30 -18.26 1.98
CA HIS A 231 13.32 -19.53 1.24
C HIS A 231 12.94 -20.75 2.08
N ASP A 232 13.19 -20.73 3.39
CA ASP A 232 12.89 -21.82 4.34
C ASP A 232 11.59 -21.59 5.12
N LEU A 233 10.76 -20.63 4.71
CA LEU A 233 9.49 -20.31 5.40
C LEU A 233 8.57 -21.53 5.45
N PHE A 234 8.49 -22.33 4.39
CA PHE A 234 7.61 -23.49 4.29
C PHE A 234 8.37 -24.81 4.33
N SER A 235 7.87 -25.77 5.13
CA SER A 235 8.38 -27.13 5.21
C SER A 235 7.19 -28.13 5.18
N PRO A 236 7.10 -28.99 4.17
CA PRO A 236 7.88 -29.04 2.92
C PRO A 236 7.88 -27.72 2.14
N ALA A 237 8.87 -27.54 1.27
CA ALA A 237 8.99 -26.34 0.46
C ALA A 237 7.77 -26.14 -0.46
N LEU A 238 7.36 -24.86 -0.65
CA LEU A 238 6.30 -24.45 -1.56
C LEU A 238 6.87 -23.52 -2.66
N PRO A 239 7.64 -24.07 -3.62
CA PRO A 239 8.32 -23.25 -4.63
C PRO A 239 7.37 -22.41 -5.46
N GLU A 240 6.14 -22.87 -5.75
CA GLU A 240 5.14 -22.13 -6.48
C GLU A 240 4.69 -20.86 -5.75
N LYS A 241 4.64 -20.90 -4.39
CA LYS A 241 4.29 -19.72 -3.58
C LYS A 241 5.42 -18.71 -3.55
N ILE A 242 6.67 -19.19 -3.42
CA ILE A 242 7.86 -18.34 -3.46
C ILE A 242 7.99 -17.68 -4.83
N ASP A 243 7.83 -18.44 -5.92
CA ASP A 243 7.86 -17.94 -7.28
C ASP A 243 6.72 -16.94 -7.56
N ALA A 244 5.50 -17.24 -7.07
CA ALA A 244 4.38 -16.31 -7.19
C ALA A 244 4.64 -14.99 -6.46
N ALA A 245 5.18 -15.05 -5.25
CA ALA A 245 5.56 -13.87 -4.49
C ALA A 245 6.66 -13.06 -5.18
N ALA A 246 7.69 -13.72 -5.74
CA ALA A 246 8.76 -13.08 -6.49
C ALA A 246 8.28 -12.41 -7.80
N GLY A 247 7.23 -12.96 -8.44
CA GLY A 247 6.58 -12.35 -9.61
C GLY A 247 5.69 -11.14 -9.28
N LEU A 248 5.41 -10.92 -7.99
CA LEU A 248 4.59 -9.84 -7.45
C LEU A 248 5.39 -8.99 -6.42
N PRO A 249 6.55 -8.42 -6.79
CA PRO A 249 7.35 -7.67 -5.84
C PRO A 249 6.60 -6.46 -5.30
N LEU A 250 7.04 -5.96 -4.15
CA LEU A 250 6.55 -4.70 -3.63
C LEU A 250 7.25 -3.53 -4.32
N GLY A 251 6.45 -2.61 -4.83
CA GLY A 251 6.88 -1.30 -5.22
C GLY A 251 7.22 -0.44 -4.00
N LEU A 252 7.63 0.78 -4.23
CA LEU A 252 7.96 1.72 -3.18
C LEU A 252 7.22 3.04 -3.38
N ALA A 253 6.56 3.48 -2.32
CA ALA A 253 5.93 4.78 -2.24
C ALA A 253 5.97 5.24 -0.78
N ASP A 254 6.70 6.32 -0.54
CA ASP A 254 6.97 6.84 0.79
C ASP A 254 6.35 8.21 0.98
N LYS A 255 5.95 8.47 2.21
CA LYS A 255 5.39 9.75 2.63
C LYS A 255 6.34 10.44 3.59
N LEU A 256 6.70 11.67 3.25
CA LEU A 256 7.31 12.62 4.16
C LEU A 256 6.24 13.64 4.58
N PHE A 257 6.14 13.91 5.85
CA PHE A 257 5.30 14.98 6.38
C PHE A 257 6.17 16.12 6.91
N LEU A 258 5.85 17.33 6.46
CA LEU A 258 6.47 18.56 6.93
C LEU A 258 5.39 19.44 7.58
N SER A 259 5.70 20.13 8.69
CA SER A 259 4.86 21.21 9.18
C SER A 259 4.89 22.38 8.19
N LEU A 260 3.82 23.16 8.15
CA LEU A 260 3.69 24.32 7.27
C LEU A 260 3.24 25.54 8.09
N ALA A 261 4.16 26.47 8.35
CA ALA A 261 3.80 27.74 8.95
C ALA A 261 2.97 28.59 7.97
N HIS A 262 1.98 29.31 8.50
CA HIS A 262 1.03 30.12 7.71
C HIS A 262 0.28 29.28 6.67
N ALA A 263 -0.16 28.08 7.04
CA ALA A 263 -0.87 27.16 6.14
C ALA A 263 -2.20 27.71 5.63
N GLU A 264 -2.82 28.65 6.38
CA GLU A 264 -4.08 29.33 6.04
C GLU A 264 -4.03 30.12 4.75
N GLU A 265 -2.84 30.43 4.24
CA GLU A 265 -2.64 31.11 2.93
C GLU A 265 -2.96 30.18 1.75
N PHE A 266 -3.06 28.86 1.99
CA PHE A 266 -3.38 27.88 0.95
C PHE A 266 -4.77 27.31 1.15
N GLU A 267 -5.45 27.01 0.07
CA GLU A 267 -6.66 26.20 0.12
C GLU A 267 -6.32 24.78 0.63
N PRO A 268 -7.18 24.14 1.44
CA PRO A 268 -6.96 22.76 1.87
C PRO A 268 -6.71 21.83 0.70
N ASP A 269 -5.75 20.92 0.87
CA ASP A 269 -5.39 19.91 -0.13
C ASP A 269 -4.94 20.49 -1.49
N THR A 270 -4.32 21.66 -1.47
CA THR A 270 -3.68 22.23 -2.68
C THR A 270 -2.57 21.31 -3.15
N ARG A 271 -2.71 20.73 -4.36
CA ARG A 271 -1.71 19.81 -4.93
C ARG A 271 -0.74 20.55 -5.83
N VAL A 272 0.55 20.20 -5.67
CA VAL A 272 1.66 20.76 -6.46
C VAL A 272 2.60 19.62 -6.86
N PHE A 273 3.05 19.59 -8.12
CA PHE A 273 4.20 18.78 -8.53
C PHE A 273 5.50 19.56 -8.29
N GLY A 274 6.53 18.88 -7.80
CA GLY A 274 7.82 19.51 -7.60
C GLY A 274 8.45 19.97 -8.92
N ARG A 275 8.36 19.11 -9.96
CA ARG A 275 8.85 19.38 -11.32
C ARG A 275 7.86 18.89 -12.36
N THR A 276 8.00 19.37 -13.61
CA THR A 276 7.19 18.91 -14.76
C THR A 276 8.06 18.30 -15.87
N ASP A 277 9.38 18.44 -15.77
CA ASP A 277 10.39 18.04 -16.77
C ASP A 277 11.29 16.87 -16.30
N ALA A 278 11.11 16.43 -15.05
CA ALA A 278 11.83 15.28 -14.48
C ALA A 278 10.89 14.45 -13.61
N VAL A 279 11.33 13.25 -13.21
CA VAL A 279 10.67 12.46 -12.16
C VAL A 279 10.71 13.28 -10.87
N THR A 280 9.60 13.34 -10.15
CA THR A 280 9.37 14.33 -9.09
C THR A 280 8.47 13.78 -7.98
N GLY A 281 8.48 14.43 -6.81
CA GLY A 281 7.47 14.27 -5.78
C GLY A 281 6.16 14.98 -6.11
N THR A 282 5.09 14.61 -5.40
CA THR A 282 3.84 15.38 -5.35
C THR A 282 3.57 15.83 -3.92
N TYR A 283 3.05 17.03 -3.77
CA TYR A 283 2.91 17.73 -2.49
C TYR A 283 1.47 18.17 -2.30
N SER A 284 0.84 17.73 -1.22
CA SER A 284 -0.47 18.19 -0.78
C SER A 284 -0.30 19.20 0.34
N LEU A 285 -0.36 20.49 0.01
CA LEU A 285 -0.28 21.58 0.98
C LEU A 285 -1.57 21.65 1.77
N ARG A 286 -1.45 21.87 3.07
CA ARG A 286 -2.58 21.97 4.00
C ARG A 286 -3.49 20.73 3.93
N SER A 287 -2.89 19.53 3.93
CA SER A 287 -3.61 18.27 3.87
C SER A 287 -4.64 18.18 5.02
N PHE A 288 -5.89 17.84 4.70
CA PHE A 288 -7.05 17.91 5.62
C PHE A 288 -7.32 19.30 6.23
N GLY A 289 -6.86 20.39 5.62
CA GLY A 289 -6.91 21.72 6.22
C GLY A 289 -5.95 21.93 7.40
N ARG A 290 -5.06 20.96 7.67
CA ARG A 290 -4.08 20.97 8.76
C ARG A 290 -2.81 21.72 8.37
N PRO A 291 -2.05 22.29 9.32
CA PRO A 291 -0.85 23.05 9.03
C PRO A 291 0.35 22.14 8.70
N LEU A 292 0.20 21.32 7.67
CA LEU A 292 1.21 20.38 7.21
C LEU A 292 1.19 20.19 5.69
N ILE A 293 2.28 19.65 5.16
CA ILE A 293 2.41 19.17 3.78
C ILE A 293 2.61 17.66 3.81
N GLU A 294 1.79 16.92 3.06
CA GLU A 294 2.04 15.54 2.73
C GLU A 294 2.83 15.50 1.41
N CYS A 295 4.08 15.05 1.50
CA CYS A 295 4.97 14.86 0.37
C CYS A 295 4.94 13.38 0.00
N TYR A 296 4.77 13.05 -1.29
CA TYR A 296 4.65 11.67 -1.76
C TYR A 296 5.66 11.40 -2.86
N PHE A 297 6.44 10.34 -2.68
CA PHE A 297 7.48 9.91 -3.60
C PHE A 297 7.23 8.46 -4.00
N GLY A 298 7.45 8.09 -5.28
CA GLY A 298 7.19 6.74 -5.77
C GLY A 298 8.35 6.18 -6.59
N ALA A 299 8.35 4.85 -6.72
CA ALA A 299 9.23 4.07 -7.58
C ALA A 299 10.73 4.35 -7.33
N GLY A 300 11.52 4.49 -8.39
CA GLY A 300 12.96 4.72 -8.31
C GLY A 300 13.36 5.95 -7.52
N LEU A 301 12.57 7.06 -7.59
CA LEU A 301 12.85 8.26 -6.79
C LEU A 301 12.77 7.96 -5.28
N ALA A 302 11.72 7.27 -4.83
CA ALA A 302 11.59 6.88 -3.43
C ALA A 302 12.75 5.95 -3.01
N ALA A 303 13.15 5.00 -3.86
CA ALA A 303 14.26 4.09 -3.59
C ALA A 303 15.61 4.81 -3.46
N ASP A 304 15.86 5.82 -4.28
CA ASP A 304 17.06 6.64 -4.21
C ASP A 304 17.08 7.46 -2.91
N LEU A 305 15.95 8.08 -2.56
CA LEU A 305 15.82 8.86 -1.33
C LEU A 305 15.94 8.00 -0.07
N GLU A 306 15.34 6.79 -0.04
CA GLU A 306 15.52 5.87 1.10
C GLU A 306 16.98 5.47 1.30
N ARG A 307 17.69 5.15 0.21
CA ARG A 307 19.11 4.79 0.28
C ARG A 307 19.96 5.91 0.88
N ASP A 308 19.64 7.17 0.55
CA ASP A 308 20.37 8.35 1.02
C ASP A 308 19.86 8.85 2.38
N GLY A 309 18.73 8.33 2.87
CA GLY A 309 18.19 8.51 4.22
C GLY A 309 17.26 9.72 4.41
N GLU A 310 16.73 9.88 5.62
CA GLU A 310 15.73 10.90 5.99
C GLU A 310 16.11 12.32 5.53
N LYS A 311 17.38 12.69 5.70
CA LYS A 311 17.86 14.03 5.30
C LYS A 311 17.74 14.27 3.79
N ALA A 312 17.87 13.22 2.98
CA ALA A 312 17.71 13.33 1.54
C ALA A 312 16.26 13.60 1.16
N PHE A 313 15.30 12.93 1.81
CA PHE A 313 13.87 13.21 1.61
C PHE A 313 13.53 14.66 1.92
N VAL A 314 13.97 15.16 3.08
CA VAL A 314 13.72 16.56 3.49
C VAL A 314 14.39 17.55 2.52
N ALA A 315 15.66 17.33 2.19
CA ALA A 315 16.38 18.22 1.29
C ALA A 315 15.75 18.25 -0.12
N HIS A 316 15.34 17.10 -0.64
CA HIS A 316 14.66 16.98 -1.93
C HIS A 316 13.31 17.71 -1.93
N ALA A 317 12.46 17.47 -0.92
CA ALA A 317 11.18 18.15 -0.78
C ALA A 317 11.33 19.67 -0.67
N VAL A 318 12.25 20.15 0.18
CA VAL A 318 12.52 21.57 0.33
C VAL A 318 13.04 22.18 -0.96
N HIS A 319 13.92 21.48 -1.68
CA HIS A 319 14.44 21.94 -2.98
C HIS A 319 13.30 22.12 -4.01
N GLU A 320 12.45 21.11 -4.18
CA GLU A 320 11.34 21.18 -5.14
C GLU A 320 10.30 22.23 -4.75
N LEU A 321 9.91 22.30 -3.46
CA LEU A 321 8.94 23.27 -2.97
C LEU A 321 9.46 24.71 -3.10
N THR A 322 10.73 24.97 -2.78
CA THR A 322 11.31 26.31 -2.93
C THR A 322 11.47 26.74 -4.38
N ALA A 323 11.71 25.80 -5.28
CA ALA A 323 11.72 26.09 -6.72
C ALA A 323 10.35 26.57 -7.24
N ARG A 324 9.24 26.14 -6.61
CA ARG A 324 7.86 26.53 -6.96
C ARG A 324 7.35 27.76 -6.20
N MET A 325 7.69 27.83 -4.91
CA MET A 325 7.12 28.84 -3.97
C MET A 325 8.09 29.98 -3.65
N GLY A 326 9.33 29.91 -4.14
CA GLY A 326 10.39 30.86 -3.82
C GLY A 326 11.22 30.46 -2.60
N GLY A 327 12.48 30.90 -2.56
CA GLY A 327 13.47 30.47 -1.55
C GLY A 327 13.09 30.74 -0.09
N ALA A 328 12.25 31.75 0.17
CA ALA A 328 11.77 32.04 1.53
C ALA A 328 10.85 30.94 2.09
N PHE A 329 10.26 30.11 1.24
CA PHE A 329 9.34 29.05 1.63
C PHE A 329 10.00 27.99 2.53
N ALA A 330 11.30 27.73 2.36
CA ALA A 330 12.06 26.82 3.21
C ALA A 330 11.95 27.12 4.71
N LYS A 331 11.83 28.42 5.07
CA LYS A 331 11.72 28.86 6.48
C LYS A 331 10.37 28.52 7.13
N ARG A 332 9.42 28.05 6.35
CA ARG A 332 8.07 27.69 6.78
C ARG A 332 7.91 26.18 7.06
N LEU A 333 8.97 25.40 6.81
CA LEU A 333 8.92 23.94 6.78
C LEU A 333 9.79 23.36 7.87
N ASP A 334 9.23 22.49 8.71
CA ASP A 334 9.96 21.66 9.65
C ASP A 334 9.55 20.18 9.47
N PHE A 335 10.49 19.27 9.74
CA PHE A 335 10.24 17.83 9.70
C PHE A 335 9.19 17.40 10.74
N LEU A 336 8.24 16.56 10.33
CA LEU A 336 7.27 15.95 11.24
C LEU A 336 7.41 14.44 11.31
N ALA A 337 7.38 13.74 10.18
CA ALA A 337 7.43 12.29 10.14
C ALA A 337 7.81 11.76 8.75
N LEU A 338 8.44 10.59 8.75
CA LEU A 338 8.77 9.77 7.58
C LEU A 338 8.75 8.30 8.02
N HIS A 339 8.38 7.40 7.12
CA HIS A 339 8.66 5.98 7.26
C HIS A 339 9.18 5.43 5.94
N CYS A 340 10.28 4.68 6.02
CA CYS A 340 10.95 4.04 4.90
C CYS A 340 10.46 2.59 4.77
N TRP A 341 9.55 2.34 3.84
CA TRP A 341 8.86 1.05 3.74
C TRP A 341 9.74 -0.08 3.24
N ARG A 342 10.76 0.19 2.42
CA ARG A 342 11.70 -0.82 1.96
C ARG A 342 12.68 -1.22 3.06
N ALA A 343 13.10 -0.26 3.87
CA ALA A 343 13.97 -0.52 5.02
C ALA A 343 13.26 -1.24 6.18
N ASP A 344 11.91 -1.29 6.19
CA ASP A 344 11.13 -2.02 7.17
C ASP A 344 11.22 -3.53 6.89
N PRO A 345 11.88 -4.35 7.76
CA PRO A 345 12.14 -5.76 7.50
C PRO A 345 10.89 -6.63 7.45
N PHE A 346 9.76 -6.13 7.99
CA PHE A 346 8.49 -6.82 8.00
C PHE A 346 7.53 -6.34 6.90
N ALA A 347 7.97 -5.41 6.06
CA ALA A 347 7.26 -4.98 4.86
C ALA A 347 8.06 -5.25 3.59
N GLY A 348 9.27 -4.70 3.47
CA GLY A 348 10.13 -4.81 2.30
C GLY A 348 9.72 -3.89 1.15
N GLY A 349 8.68 -3.06 1.34
CA GLY A 349 8.14 -2.14 0.36
C GLY A 349 6.70 -1.74 0.67
N SER A 350 6.06 -1.01 -0.25
CA SER A 350 4.75 -0.37 0.00
C SER A 350 3.58 -1.24 -0.43
N TYR A 351 3.46 -1.59 -1.71
CA TYR A 351 2.36 -2.40 -2.24
C TYR A 351 2.79 -3.16 -3.51
N SER A 352 2.10 -4.28 -3.78
CA SER A 352 2.50 -5.21 -4.84
C SER A 352 2.11 -4.73 -6.22
N PHE A 353 2.98 -5.00 -7.19
CA PHE A 353 2.68 -4.94 -8.62
C PHE A 353 3.15 -6.24 -9.28
N ALA A 354 2.62 -6.59 -10.46
CA ALA A 354 3.14 -7.73 -11.20
C ALA A 354 4.26 -7.30 -12.17
N LEU A 355 5.28 -8.12 -12.27
CA LEU A 355 6.26 -8.02 -13.35
C LEU A 355 5.59 -8.41 -14.69
N PRO A 356 6.06 -7.92 -15.85
CA PRO A 356 5.53 -8.31 -17.15
C PRO A 356 5.43 -9.84 -17.31
N GLY A 357 4.23 -10.33 -17.68
CA GLY A 357 3.92 -11.75 -17.81
C GLY A 357 3.65 -12.49 -16.49
N GLN A 358 3.56 -11.78 -15.36
CA GLN A 358 3.32 -12.38 -14.04
C GLN A 358 1.94 -12.03 -13.45
N GLU A 359 1.04 -11.43 -14.18
CA GLU A 359 -0.30 -11.03 -13.73
C GLU A 359 -1.13 -12.19 -13.15
N GLY A 360 -0.93 -13.41 -13.66
CA GLY A 360 -1.59 -14.62 -13.15
C GLY A 360 -1.10 -15.08 -11.78
N LYS A 361 0.04 -14.57 -11.27
CA LYS A 361 0.64 -14.99 -10.00
C LYS A 361 -0.21 -14.61 -8.78
N ARG A 362 -1.09 -13.60 -8.88
CA ARG A 362 -2.04 -13.23 -7.80
C ARG A 362 -2.95 -14.39 -7.44
N THR A 363 -3.49 -15.10 -8.43
CA THR A 363 -4.33 -16.29 -8.23
C THR A 363 -3.52 -17.48 -7.69
N VAL A 364 -2.30 -17.69 -8.18
CA VAL A 364 -1.39 -18.74 -7.70
C VAL A 364 -1.03 -18.50 -6.23
N LEU A 365 -0.71 -17.25 -5.87
CA LEU A 365 -0.41 -16.89 -4.48
C LEU A 365 -1.63 -17.12 -3.57
N ALA A 366 -2.83 -16.74 -3.99
CA ALA A 366 -4.06 -16.87 -3.21
C ALA A 366 -4.54 -18.32 -3.02
N ALA A 367 -4.14 -19.27 -3.89
CA ALA A 367 -4.61 -20.65 -3.84
C ALA A 367 -4.24 -21.33 -2.52
N PRO A 368 -5.17 -22.05 -1.83
CA PRO A 368 -4.86 -22.80 -0.61
C PRO A 368 -3.97 -24.01 -0.89
N VAL A 369 -3.28 -24.50 0.16
CA VAL A 369 -2.46 -25.71 0.11
C VAL A 369 -3.02 -26.72 1.10
N ASP A 370 -3.29 -27.93 0.62
CA ASP A 370 -3.76 -29.11 1.39
C ASP A 370 -5.01 -28.84 2.26
N GLY A 371 -5.81 -27.81 1.96
CA GLY A 371 -6.95 -27.42 2.79
C GLY A 371 -6.58 -26.94 4.20
N ARG A 372 -5.29 -26.67 4.45
CA ARG A 372 -4.77 -26.29 5.77
C ARG A 372 -4.00 -24.97 5.77
N LEU A 373 -3.30 -24.62 4.68
CA LEU A 373 -2.65 -23.35 4.53
C LEU A 373 -3.46 -22.49 3.56
N PHE A 374 -3.84 -21.32 4.00
CA PHE A 374 -4.59 -20.34 3.23
C PHE A 374 -3.75 -19.07 3.10
N PHE A 375 -3.91 -18.35 2.00
CA PHE A 375 -3.12 -17.15 1.71
C PHE A 375 -4.05 -15.97 1.45
N ALA A 376 -3.73 -14.82 2.05
CA ALA A 376 -4.46 -13.58 1.86
C ALA A 376 -3.51 -12.38 1.95
N GLY A 377 -3.94 -11.24 1.50
CA GLY A 377 -3.20 -10.00 1.44
C GLY A 377 -3.57 -9.23 0.19
N GLU A 378 -3.14 -7.99 0.07
CA GLU A 378 -3.48 -7.18 -1.10
C GLU A 378 -2.95 -7.82 -2.41
N ALA A 379 -1.79 -8.49 -2.36
CA ALA A 379 -1.20 -9.18 -3.50
C ALA A 379 -2.01 -10.38 -4.00
N CYS A 380 -2.88 -10.97 -3.17
CA CYS A 380 -3.78 -12.06 -3.52
C CYS A 380 -5.07 -11.57 -4.24
N SER A 381 -5.31 -10.27 -4.31
CA SER A 381 -6.47 -9.71 -5.02
C SER A 381 -6.13 -9.47 -6.48
N VAL A 382 -7.02 -9.89 -7.41
CA VAL A 382 -6.83 -9.68 -8.85
C VAL A 382 -7.25 -8.28 -9.27
N HIS A 383 -8.24 -7.68 -8.60
CA HIS A 383 -8.86 -6.42 -9.01
C HIS A 383 -8.66 -5.28 -8.00
N ASP A 384 -8.49 -5.61 -6.72
CA ASP A 384 -8.30 -4.62 -5.65
C ASP A 384 -6.88 -4.71 -5.04
N PHE A 385 -5.88 -5.19 -5.80
CA PHE A 385 -4.51 -5.30 -5.30
C PHE A 385 -3.94 -3.92 -4.91
N SER A 386 -2.84 -3.90 -4.19
CA SER A 386 -2.20 -2.67 -3.69
C SER A 386 -3.05 -1.85 -2.71
N THR A 387 -4.19 -2.38 -2.24
CA THR A 387 -5.13 -1.65 -1.39
C THR A 387 -5.46 -2.35 -0.08
N ALA A 388 -5.81 -1.56 0.94
CA ALA A 388 -6.26 -2.10 2.23
C ALA A 388 -7.62 -2.83 2.10
N HIS A 389 -8.49 -2.43 1.17
CA HIS A 389 -9.76 -3.11 0.97
C HIS A 389 -9.61 -4.42 0.20
N GLY A 390 -8.68 -4.53 -0.74
CA GLY A 390 -8.31 -5.79 -1.36
C GLY A 390 -7.73 -6.77 -0.34
N ALA A 391 -6.86 -6.28 0.54
CA ALA A 391 -6.36 -7.05 1.67
C ALA A 391 -7.51 -7.55 2.57
N TYR A 392 -8.46 -6.69 2.93
CA TYR A 392 -9.65 -7.08 3.70
C TYR A 392 -10.44 -8.19 3.01
N ARG A 393 -10.77 -8.01 1.73
CA ARG A 393 -11.59 -8.96 0.97
C ARG A 393 -10.95 -10.33 0.86
N THR A 394 -9.64 -10.38 0.59
CA THR A 394 -8.91 -11.65 0.54
C THR A 394 -8.80 -12.30 1.92
N GLY A 395 -8.65 -11.51 2.99
CA GLY A 395 -8.70 -11.99 4.37
C GLY A 395 -10.03 -12.67 4.70
N ILE A 396 -11.16 -12.02 4.36
CA ILE A 396 -12.51 -12.61 4.54
C ILE A 396 -12.68 -13.88 3.68
N THR A 397 -12.20 -13.89 2.45
CA THR A 397 -12.26 -15.06 1.57
C THR A 397 -11.50 -16.24 2.17
N ALA A 398 -10.28 -16.01 2.67
CA ALA A 398 -9.48 -17.05 3.31
C ALA A 398 -10.16 -17.57 4.61
N ALA A 399 -10.70 -16.68 5.43
CA ALA A 399 -11.41 -17.07 6.66
C ALA A 399 -12.65 -17.93 6.36
N LYS A 400 -13.45 -17.60 5.34
CA LYS A 400 -14.57 -18.42 4.89
C LYS A 400 -14.11 -19.80 4.41
N ALA A 401 -13.04 -19.86 3.60
CA ALA A 401 -12.48 -21.13 3.13
C ALA A 401 -11.98 -22.00 4.29
N VAL A 402 -11.45 -21.40 5.36
CA VAL A 402 -11.10 -22.08 6.62
C VAL A 402 -12.33 -22.68 7.29
N LEU A 403 -13.47 -21.96 7.31
CA LEU A 403 -14.71 -22.43 7.94
C LEU A 403 -15.39 -23.55 7.15
N ASP A 404 -15.22 -23.59 5.84
CA ASP A 404 -15.87 -24.52 4.92
C ASP A 404 -15.07 -25.85 4.75
N SER A 405 -13.81 -25.93 5.28
CA SER A 405 -12.88 -27.06 5.10
C SER A 405 -12.69 -27.95 6.37
#